data_e24b1274324c50bc900559ece7ff45fa
#
_entry.id   e24b1274324c50bc900559ece7ff45fa
#
_cell.length_a   1.000
_cell.length_b   1.000
_cell.length_c   1.000
_cell.angle_alpha   90.00
_cell.angle_beta   90.00
_cell.angle_gamma   90.00
#
_symmetry.space_group_name_H-M   'P 1'
#
loop_
_entity.id
_entity.type
_entity.pdbx_description
1 polymer ?
#
loop_
_entity_poly.entity_id
_entity_poly.type
_entity_poly.pdbx_seq_one_letter_code
_entity_poly.pdbx_strand_id
1 'polypeptide(L)'
;MTAGEPLPVRVSWRLSRHGRRLITLALAGLLLAVVTRRPEFAGVAAPAVLLLAGWRRDRPQAIGLRVALSSASITEGEQASVIAEATGLAGHAGRLRLQPADFVTPAWPSVAGTVTADGTARYRLPFRAERWGRRPVGTAELILTDRLHLAEGRARAWIPQLACYPAPATLDRPVVLSALPSRLGEHPARAAGEGIEFAGVRAFVPGDRQRRVNWPATTRRGSLQLNTFSAERAQNVVLIVDASTDVGEPGASSLDLAVRAAAGIARCYLTARDRIGLVIYGGHPAWVSPATGRRQFHRMADLTLASPAAHGRAGALTRLPRAALPAGALVLVLSPLLQPALIEALRDLRERGCTMLIIDVLNTGPQRDAGGRRPLLLRGPGSRAAVVSPLAQRVWTMEQQAIRFSLRELGIPVVHWDGQQALDQPLAPYARRVMVVRR
;
A
#
# COMPACT_ATOMS: atom_id res chain seq x y z
N MET A 1 15.58 8.65 -17.07
CA MET A 1 14.34 9.33 -17.53
C MET A 1 14.58 9.80 -18.94
N THR A 2 14.13 9.05 -19.94
CA THR A 2 14.22 9.43 -21.37
C THR A 2 13.30 10.62 -21.61
N ALA A 3 13.90 11.72 -22.03
CA ALA A 3 13.21 12.95 -22.41
C ALA A 3 12.44 12.72 -23.73
N GLY A 4 11.23 12.16 -23.64
CA GLY A 4 10.33 12.09 -24.78
C GLY A 4 9.88 13.49 -25.18
N GLU A 5 9.80 13.76 -26.48
CA GLU A 5 9.26 15.01 -27.00
C GLU A 5 7.80 15.23 -26.57
N PRO A 6 7.35 16.49 -26.41
CA PRO A 6 5.96 16.80 -26.11
C PRO A 6 5.05 16.29 -27.23
N LEU A 7 4.09 15.45 -26.89
CA LEU A 7 3.14 14.90 -27.86
C LEU A 7 2.10 15.95 -28.25
N PRO A 8 1.73 16.07 -29.54
CA PRO A 8 0.69 16.99 -29.97
C PRO A 8 -0.68 16.52 -29.44
N VAL A 9 -1.32 17.33 -28.62
CA VAL A 9 -2.64 17.08 -28.05
C VAL A 9 -3.63 18.10 -28.62
N ARG A 10 -4.76 17.62 -29.13
CA ARG A 10 -5.82 18.49 -29.64
C ARG A 10 -6.47 19.28 -28.52
N VAL A 11 -6.70 20.56 -28.75
CA VAL A 11 -7.39 21.44 -27.82
C VAL A 11 -8.85 21.58 -28.23
N SER A 12 -9.76 21.22 -27.35
CA SER A 12 -11.19 21.43 -27.55
C SER A 12 -11.63 22.76 -26.93
N TRP A 13 -12.03 23.70 -27.78
CA TRP A 13 -12.45 25.02 -27.35
C TRP A 13 -13.96 25.08 -27.11
N ARG A 14 -14.34 25.71 -25.99
CA ARG A 14 -15.74 25.98 -25.64
C ARG A 14 -15.89 27.43 -25.15
N LEU A 15 -17.05 28.00 -25.32
CA LEU A 15 -17.37 29.31 -24.75
C LEU A 15 -17.32 29.26 -23.23
N SER A 16 -16.60 30.20 -22.64
CA SER A 16 -16.55 30.37 -21.18
C SER A 16 -17.92 30.84 -20.66
N ARG A 17 -18.11 30.85 -19.35
CA ARG A 17 -19.30 31.46 -18.74
C ARG A 17 -19.39 32.94 -19.07
N HIS A 18 -18.27 33.66 -19.12
CA HIS A 18 -18.17 35.03 -19.47
C HIS A 18 -18.55 35.26 -20.95
N GLY A 19 -17.99 34.47 -21.86
CA GLY A 19 -18.34 34.54 -23.28
C GLY A 19 -19.81 34.29 -23.56
N ARG A 20 -20.42 33.32 -22.88
CA ARG A 20 -21.87 33.09 -22.98
C ARG A 20 -22.70 34.27 -22.50
N ARG A 21 -22.35 34.90 -21.38
CA ARG A 21 -23.03 36.10 -20.86
C ARG A 21 -22.93 37.26 -21.83
N LEU A 22 -21.78 37.50 -22.45
CA LEU A 22 -21.61 38.54 -23.45
C LEU A 22 -22.45 38.27 -24.69
N ILE A 23 -22.53 37.02 -25.15
CA ILE A 23 -23.40 36.65 -26.27
C ILE A 23 -24.86 36.89 -25.91
N THR A 24 -25.32 36.49 -24.74
CA THR A 24 -26.72 36.71 -24.30
C THR A 24 -27.02 38.20 -24.20
N LEU A 25 -26.09 39.01 -23.69
CA LEU A 25 -26.24 40.46 -23.56
C LEU A 25 -26.28 41.15 -24.93
N ALA A 26 -25.41 40.75 -25.86
CA ALA A 26 -25.41 41.22 -27.22
C ALA A 26 -26.73 40.91 -27.95
N LEU A 27 -27.19 39.65 -27.84
CA LEU A 27 -28.44 39.22 -28.44
C LEU A 27 -29.65 39.94 -27.83
N ALA A 28 -29.69 40.12 -26.51
CA ALA A 28 -30.73 40.83 -25.81
C ALA A 28 -30.78 42.32 -26.24
N GLY A 29 -29.62 42.98 -26.34
CA GLY A 29 -29.53 44.37 -26.81
C GLY A 29 -30.00 44.53 -28.25
N LEU A 30 -29.58 43.64 -29.15
CA LEU A 30 -30.03 43.65 -30.55
C LEU A 30 -31.54 43.37 -30.67
N LEU A 31 -32.06 42.40 -29.93
CA LEU A 31 -33.49 42.07 -29.92
C LEU A 31 -34.29 43.28 -29.43
N LEU A 32 -33.85 43.94 -28.36
CA LEU A 32 -34.50 45.12 -27.81
C LEU A 32 -34.50 46.28 -28.80
N ALA A 33 -33.40 46.49 -29.55
CA ALA A 33 -33.32 47.50 -30.61
C ALA A 33 -34.36 47.24 -31.70
N VAL A 34 -34.56 45.99 -32.11
CA VAL A 34 -35.56 45.62 -33.13
C VAL A 34 -36.99 45.79 -32.61
N VAL A 35 -37.28 45.28 -31.40
CA VAL A 35 -38.61 45.29 -30.81
C VAL A 35 -39.08 46.75 -30.51
N THR A 36 -38.19 47.57 -29.98
CA THR A 36 -38.50 48.97 -29.61
C THR A 36 -38.30 49.93 -30.77
N ARG A 37 -37.74 49.47 -31.90
CA ARG A 37 -37.36 50.35 -33.06
C ARG A 37 -36.39 51.46 -32.66
N ARG A 38 -35.61 51.28 -31.59
CA ARG A 38 -34.68 52.31 -31.10
C ARG A 38 -33.21 51.81 -31.33
N PRO A 39 -32.46 52.49 -32.21
CA PRO A 39 -31.10 52.09 -32.55
C PRO A 39 -30.11 52.24 -31.38
N GLU A 40 -30.45 53.03 -30.35
CA GLU A 40 -29.59 53.23 -29.17
C GLU A 40 -29.25 51.94 -28.48
N PHE A 41 -30.18 50.97 -28.43
CA PHE A 41 -29.92 49.65 -27.84
C PHE A 41 -28.95 48.81 -28.64
N ALA A 42 -28.84 48.99 -29.95
CA ALA A 42 -27.78 48.34 -30.75
C ALA A 42 -26.39 48.90 -30.39
N GLY A 43 -26.31 50.21 -30.06
CA GLY A 43 -25.09 50.85 -29.56
C GLY A 43 -24.58 50.21 -28.25
N VAL A 44 -25.50 49.82 -27.36
CA VAL A 44 -25.16 49.13 -26.11
C VAL A 44 -24.62 47.69 -26.39
N ALA A 45 -25.12 47.03 -27.43
CA ALA A 45 -24.67 45.70 -27.83
C ALA A 45 -23.32 45.72 -28.60
N ALA A 46 -22.98 46.84 -29.25
CA ALA A 46 -21.83 46.96 -30.14
C ALA A 46 -20.47 46.55 -29.50
N PRO A 47 -20.13 46.94 -28.26
CA PRO A 47 -18.89 46.52 -27.62
C PRO A 47 -18.80 44.98 -27.47
N ALA A 48 -19.90 44.33 -27.09
CA ALA A 48 -19.94 42.89 -26.94
C ALA A 48 -19.80 42.18 -28.28
N VAL A 49 -20.42 42.72 -29.37
CA VAL A 49 -20.31 42.20 -30.74
C VAL A 49 -18.85 42.33 -31.24
N LEU A 50 -18.21 43.47 -31.01
CA LEU A 50 -16.80 43.69 -31.40
C LEU A 50 -15.83 42.76 -30.70
N LEU A 51 -16.02 42.56 -29.39
CA LEU A 51 -15.23 41.58 -28.61
C LEU A 51 -15.42 40.15 -29.14
N LEU A 52 -16.63 39.78 -29.52
CA LEU A 52 -16.94 38.46 -30.09
C LEU A 52 -16.44 38.32 -31.52
N ALA A 53 -16.36 39.41 -32.32
CA ALA A 53 -15.79 39.38 -33.68
C ALA A 53 -14.28 39.11 -33.69
N GLY A 54 -13.55 39.59 -32.67
CA GLY A 54 -12.13 39.29 -32.45
C GLY A 54 -11.87 37.88 -31.96
N TRP A 55 -12.90 37.15 -31.63
CA TRP A 55 -12.85 35.87 -30.89
C TRP A 55 -12.09 34.71 -31.61
N ARG A 56 -12.02 34.69 -32.94
CA ARG A 56 -11.57 33.50 -33.70
C ARG A 56 -10.08 33.45 -34.09
N ARG A 57 -9.28 34.52 -33.89
CA ARG A 57 -8.00 34.69 -34.61
C ARG A 57 -6.79 33.94 -34.08
N ASP A 58 -6.69 33.62 -32.78
CA ASP A 58 -5.42 33.16 -32.21
C ASP A 58 -5.51 31.89 -31.34
N ARG A 59 -6.31 30.90 -31.73
CA ARG A 59 -6.50 29.71 -30.91
C ARG A 59 -5.71 28.53 -31.43
N PRO A 60 -4.77 27.99 -30.65
CA PRO A 60 -4.07 26.79 -31.04
C PRO A 60 -5.05 25.61 -31.11
N GLN A 61 -5.09 24.90 -32.21
CA GLN A 61 -5.88 23.67 -32.38
C GLN A 61 -5.23 22.49 -31.70
N ALA A 62 -3.89 22.53 -31.58
CA ALA A 62 -3.09 21.54 -30.88
C ALA A 62 -1.96 22.25 -30.12
N ILE A 63 -1.57 21.67 -29.02
CA ILE A 63 -0.43 22.06 -28.18
C ILE A 63 0.46 20.86 -27.96
N GLY A 64 1.76 21.06 -27.77
CA GLY A 64 2.63 20.02 -27.25
C GLY A 64 2.37 19.89 -25.76
N LEU A 65 1.98 18.70 -25.28
CA LEU A 65 1.76 18.44 -23.86
C LEU A 65 2.52 17.18 -23.46
N ARG A 66 3.42 17.33 -22.49
CA ARG A 66 4.16 16.25 -21.87
C ARG A 66 3.75 16.17 -20.40
N VAL A 67 3.37 14.96 -19.94
CA VAL A 67 3.00 14.74 -18.56
C VAL A 67 3.88 13.64 -17.97
N ALA A 68 4.46 13.91 -16.81
CA ALA A 68 5.32 12.98 -16.08
C ALA A 68 4.97 13.03 -14.58
N LEU A 69 5.44 12.02 -13.87
CA LEU A 69 5.40 12.00 -12.40
C LEU A 69 6.76 12.41 -11.84
N SER A 70 6.76 13.11 -10.70
CA SER A 70 8.01 13.44 -9.98
C SER A 70 8.77 12.20 -9.51
N SER A 71 8.04 11.11 -9.25
CA SER A 71 8.58 9.80 -8.91
C SER A 71 7.72 8.70 -9.52
N ALA A 72 8.34 7.64 -10.02
CA ALA A 72 7.63 6.46 -10.53
C ALA A 72 7.06 5.59 -9.41
N SER A 73 7.57 5.76 -8.18
CA SER A 73 7.15 5.03 -7.00
C SER A 73 7.16 5.92 -5.76
N ILE A 74 6.19 5.71 -4.87
CA ILE A 74 6.07 6.36 -3.56
C ILE A 74 5.53 5.37 -2.55
N THR A 75 5.59 5.72 -1.28
CA THR A 75 4.92 4.99 -0.21
C THR A 75 3.49 5.54 -0.02
N GLU A 76 2.58 4.70 0.40
CA GLU A 76 1.21 5.07 0.75
C GLU A 76 1.20 6.23 1.76
N GLY A 77 0.39 7.26 1.47
CA GLY A 77 0.33 8.48 2.26
C GLY A 77 1.39 9.53 1.90
N GLU A 78 2.43 9.19 1.13
CA GLU A 78 3.40 10.18 0.65
C GLU A 78 2.85 11.06 -0.48
N GLN A 79 3.49 12.20 -0.66
CA GLN A 79 3.16 13.13 -1.74
C GLN A 79 4.06 12.92 -2.94
N ALA A 80 3.44 12.90 -4.13
CA ALA A 80 4.09 13.03 -5.41
C ALA A 80 3.53 14.24 -6.16
N SER A 81 4.08 14.56 -7.32
CA SER A 81 3.58 15.64 -8.15
C SER A 81 3.41 15.19 -9.60
N VAL A 82 2.32 15.61 -10.20
CA VAL A 82 2.17 15.61 -11.65
C VAL A 82 2.93 16.81 -12.18
N ILE A 83 3.88 16.57 -13.07
CA ILE A 83 4.67 17.58 -13.78
C ILE A 83 4.16 17.61 -15.20
N ALA A 84 3.66 18.75 -15.65
CA ALA A 84 3.23 18.94 -17.02
C ALA A 84 4.05 20.06 -17.68
N GLU A 85 4.55 19.82 -18.88
CA GLU A 85 5.21 20.79 -19.74
C GLU A 85 4.33 20.98 -20.96
N ALA A 86 3.92 22.21 -21.23
CA ALA A 86 3.11 22.56 -22.37
C ALA A 86 3.88 23.53 -23.27
N THR A 87 3.83 23.31 -24.59
CA THR A 87 4.46 24.15 -25.62
C THR A 87 3.42 24.62 -26.63
N GLY A 88 3.66 25.74 -27.25
CA GLY A 88 2.76 26.28 -28.28
C GLY A 88 1.52 26.99 -27.70
N LEU A 89 1.65 27.56 -26.49
CA LEU A 89 0.53 28.20 -25.80
C LEU A 89 0.11 29.54 -26.39
N ALA A 90 0.89 30.11 -27.32
CA ALA A 90 0.59 31.33 -28.07
C ALA A 90 0.11 32.50 -27.16
N GLY A 91 0.69 32.64 -25.96
CA GLY A 91 0.32 33.68 -25.01
C GLY A 91 -1.01 33.45 -24.24
N HIS A 92 -1.56 32.23 -24.29
CA HIS A 92 -2.73 31.83 -23.50
C HIS A 92 -2.33 31.47 -22.08
N ALA A 93 -3.07 31.93 -21.09
CA ALA A 93 -2.90 31.49 -19.71
C ALA A 93 -3.42 30.05 -19.55
N GLY A 94 -2.63 29.21 -18.88
CA GLY A 94 -2.98 27.81 -18.63
C GLY A 94 -3.13 27.49 -17.14
N ARG A 95 -4.04 26.57 -16.84
CA ARG A 95 -4.18 25.95 -15.52
C ARG A 95 -4.19 24.44 -15.65
N LEU A 96 -3.32 23.76 -14.91
CA LEU A 96 -3.32 22.31 -14.83
C LEU A 96 -4.31 21.87 -13.75
N ARG A 97 -5.20 20.97 -14.12
CA ARG A 97 -6.14 20.29 -13.23
C ARG A 97 -5.89 18.79 -13.30
N LEU A 98 -5.94 18.13 -12.16
CA LEU A 98 -5.96 16.67 -12.09
C LEU A 98 -7.43 16.20 -11.98
N GLN A 99 -7.84 15.31 -12.88
CA GLN A 99 -9.03 14.49 -12.67
C GLN A 99 -8.56 13.21 -12.01
N PRO A 100 -8.64 13.11 -10.67
CA PRO A 100 -8.00 12.03 -9.93
C PRO A 100 -8.72 10.70 -10.18
N ALA A 101 -7.97 9.61 -10.17
CA ALA A 101 -8.52 8.27 -9.99
C ALA A 101 -8.83 8.00 -8.51
N ASP A 102 -9.41 6.84 -8.22
CA ASP A 102 -9.72 6.43 -6.85
C ASP A 102 -8.46 6.40 -5.97
N PHE A 103 -8.57 6.87 -4.73
CA PHE A 103 -7.49 6.95 -3.74
C PHE A 103 -6.33 7.89 -4.12
N VAL A 104 -6.59 8.84 -4.99
CA VAL A 104 -5.66 9.91 -5.33
C VAL A 104 -6.29 11.25 -4.99
N THR A 105 -5.69 11.97 -4.06
CA THR A 105 -6.19 13.26 -3.60
C THR A 105 -5.23 14.37 -4.03
N PRO A 106 -5.62 15.25 -4.97
CA PRO A 106 -4.80 16.39 -5.34
C PRO A 106 -4.76 17.42 -4.20
N ALA A 107 -3.59 18.00 -3.95
CA ALA A 107 -3.44 19.04 -2.93
C ALA A 107 -4.22 20.33 -3.27
N TRP A 108 -4.40 20.60 -4.56
CA TRP A 108 -5.09 21.77 -5.07
C TRP A 108 -6.03 21.39 -6.21
N PRO A 109 -7.17 22.06 -6.37
CA PRO A 109 -8.10 21.82 -7.49
C PRO A 109 -7.47 22.06 -8.86
N SER A 110 -6.57 23.04 -8.96
CA SER A 110 -5.78 23.37 -10.14
C SER A 110 -4.58 24.24 -9.79
N VAL A 111 -3.56 24.23 -10.63
CA VAL A 111 -2.35 25.04 -10.48
C VAL A 111 -2.14 25.85 -11.75
N ALA A 112 -1.90 27.16 -11.59
CA ALA A 112 -1.48 28.02 -12.68
C ALA A 112 -0.01 27.77 -13.00
N GLY A 113 0.36 27.81 -14.28
CA GLY A 113 1.74 27.76 -14.73
C GLY A 113 2.26 29.14 -15.12
N THR A 114 3.57 29.30 -15.02
CA THR A 114 4.28 30.45 -15.57
C THR A 114 4.59 30.17 -17.03
N VAL A 115 4.06 31.00 -17.93
CA VAL A 115 4.35 30.92 -19.37
C VAL A 115 5.63 31.72 -19.62
N THR A 116 6.63 31.09 -20.21
CA THR A 116 7.87 31.75 -20.63
C THR A 116 7.70 32.46 -21.98
N ALA A 117 8.62 33.34 -22.35
CA ALA A 117 8.54 34.14 -23.57
C ALA A 117 8.51 33.28 -24.85
N ASP A 118 9.05 32.08 -24.83
CA ASP A 118 9.02 31.08 -25.89
C ASP A 118 7.70 30.32 -26.05
N GLY A 119 6.69 30.66 -25.25
CA GLY A 119 5.36 30.00 -25.24
C GLY A 119 5.34 28.63 -24.59
N THR A 120 6.34 28.33 -23.75
CA THR A 120 6.35 27.12 -22.93
C THR A 120 5.83 27.41 -21.51
N ALA A 121 5.19 26.44 -20.88
CA ALA A 121 4.78 26.54 -19.49
C ALA A 121 5.01 25.24 -18.76
N ARG A 122 5.43 25.37 -17.50
CA ARG A 122 5.59 24.25 -16.57
C ARG A 122 4.58 24.34 -15.45
N TYR A 123 4.02 23.18 -15.14
CA TYR A 123 3.02 23.02 -14.09
C TYR A 123 3.49 21.93 -13.16
N ARG A 124 3.29 22.12 -11.86
CA ARG A 124 3.56 21.13 -10.83
C ARG A 124 2.37 21.05 -9.90
N LEU A 125 1.62 19.95 -9.98
CA LEU A 125 0.44 19.70 -9.17
C LEU A 125 0.74 18.55 -8.20
N PRO A 126 0.91 18.84 -6.89
CA PRO A 126 1.12 17.82 -5.88
C PRO A 126 -0.18 17.07 -5.61
N PHE A 127 -0.04 15.77 -5.34
CA PHE A 127 -1.12 14.87 -4.93
C PHE A 127 -0.62 13.87 -3.92
N ARG A 128 -1.54 13.22 -3.21
CA ARG A 128 -1.28 12.12 -2.29
C ARG A 128 -1.95 10.86 -2.80
N ALA A 129 -1.25 9.72 -2.74
CA ALA A 129 -1.84 8.40 -2.97
C ALA A 129 -2.19 7.76 -1.62
N GLU A 130 -3.46 7.44 -1.42
CA GLU A 130 -4.02 7.00 -0.13
C GLU A 130 -4.08 5.47 0.01
N ARG A 131 -3.77 4.74 -1.05
CA ARG A 131 -3.79 3.27 -1.04
C ARG A 131 -2.66 2.71 -1.89
N TRP A 132 -2.03 1.66 -1.41
CA TRP A 132 -1.02 0.91 -2.14
C TRP A 132 -1.56 0.25 -3.42
N GLY A 133 -0.66 -0.10 -4.32
CA GLY A 133 -0.97 -0.77 -5.58
C GLY A 133 -0.33 -0.11 -6.80
N ARG A 134 -0.36 -0.79 -7.94
CA ARG A 134 -0.08 -0.16 -9.25
C ARG A 134 -1.36 0.48 -9.74
N ARG A 135 -1.43 1.80 -9.72
CA ARG A 135 -2.68 2.54 -9.95
C ARG A 135 -2.52 3.63 -10.99
N PRO A 136 -3.57 3.89 -11.78
CA PRO A 136 -3.64 5.13 -12.53
C PRO A 136 -3.74 6.29 -11.52
N VAL A 137 -3.03 7.37 -11.79
CA VAL A 137 -3.15 8.60 -11.00
C VAL A 137 -4.39 9.40 -11.43
N GLY A 138 -4.79 9.24 -12.67
CA GLY A 138 -5.91 9.95 -13.28
C GLY A 138 -5.54 10.57 -14.61
N THR A 139 -6.25 11.63 -14.98
CA THR A 139 -6.03 12.38 -16.22
C THR A 139 -5.59 13.81 -15.91
N ALA A 140 -4.52 14.26 -16.52
CA ALA A 140 -4.11 15.66 -16.52
C ALA A 140 -4.95 16.45 -17.53
N GLU A 141 -5.64 17.45 -17.08
CA GLU A 141 -6.42 18.38 -17.93
C GLU A 141 -5.79 19.76 -17.87
N LEU A 142 -5.24 20.22 -18.98
CA LEU A 142 -4.76 21.59 -19.12
C LEU A 142 -5.90 22.46 -19.66
N ILE A 143 -6.30 23.43 -18.88
CA ILE A 143 -7.36 24.41 -19.21
C ILE A 143 -6.66 25.69 -19.66
N LEU A 144 -6.82 26.03 -20.93
CA LEU A 144 -6.32 27.27 -21.52
C LEU A 144 -7.43 28.29 -21.50
N THR A 145 -7.07 29.54 -21.23
CA THR A 145 -8.00 30.66 -21.28
C THR A 145 -7.48 31.67 -22.31
N ASP A 146 -8.33 32.13 -23.19
CA ASP A 146 -7.97 33.18 -24.14
C ASP A 146 -7.79 34.55 -23.42
N ARG A 147 -7.09 35.46 -24.09
CA ARG A 147 -6.78 36.79 -23.52
C ARG A 147 -8.00 37.57 -23.04
N LEU A 148 -9.14 37.38 -23.68
CA LEU A 148 -10.39 38.04 -23.38
C LEU A 148 -11.31 37.23 -22.44
N HIS A 149 -10.86 36.07 -21.98
CA HIS A 149 -11.64 35.14 -21.15
C HIS A 149 -12.98 34.68 -21.77
N LEU A 150 -13.11 34.77 -23.09
CA LEU A 150 -14.35 34.44 -23.81
C LEU A 150 -14.46 32.92 -24.06
N ALA A 151 -13.35 32.23 -24.13
CA ALA A 151 -13.32 30.80 -24.33
C ALA A 151 -12.30 30.07 -23.46
N GLU A 152 -12.61 28.83 -23.23
CA GLU A 152 -11.76 27.86 -22.56
C GLU A 152 -11.40 26.72 -23.51
N GLY A 153 -10.09 26.50 -23.70
CA GLY A 153 -9.54 25.34 -24.39
C GLY A 153 -9.20 24.24 -23.38
N ARG A 154 -9.46 22.99 -23.73
CA ARG A 154 -9.13 21.86 -22.88
C ARG A 154 -8.31 20.86 -23.65
N ALA A 155 -7.14 20.53 -23.09
CA ALA A 155 -6.26 19.48 -23.56
C ALA A 155 -6.12 18.42 -22.45
N ARG A 156 -6.19 17.14 -22.81
CA ARG A 156 -6.11 16.03 -21.84
C ARG A 156 -4.97 15.10 -22.19
N ALA A 157 -4.26 14.69 -21.16
CA ALA A 157 -3.21 13.69 -21.31
C ALA A 157 -3.31 12.66 -20.18
N TRP A 158 -2.97 11.41 -20.50
CA TRP A 158 -2.88 10.35 -19.53
C TRP A 158 -1.62 10.50 -18.68
N ILE A 159 -1.76 10.22 -17.40
CA ILE A 159 -0.65 10.19 -16.46
C ILE A 159 -0.14 8.76 -16.38
N PRO A 160 1.19 8.53 -16.38
CA PRO A 160 1.75 7.20 -16.17
C PRO A 160 1.25 6.56 -14.86
N GLN A 161 1.23 5.23 -14.83
CA GLN A 161 0.88 4.52 -13.61
C GLN A 161 1.91 4.78 -12.51
N LEU A 162 1.41 4.90 -11.29
CA LEU A 162 2.21 5.06 -10.09
C LEU A 162 2.29 3.72 -9.35
N ALA A 163 3.50 3.33 -8.95
CA ALA A 163 3.71 2.23 -8.02
C ALA A 163 3.65 2.80 -6.59
N CYS A 164 2.55 2.57 -5.88
CA CYS A 164 2.39 2.98 -4.49
C CYS A 164 2.67 1.79 -3.59
N TYR A 165 3.78 1.84 -2.85
CA TYR A 165 4.15 0.81 -1.89
C TYR A 165 3.34 0.95 -0.60
N PRO A 166 3.02 -0.16 0.10
CA PRO A 166 2.26 -0.10 1.35
C PRO A 166 3.05 0.62 2.43
N ALA A 167 2.36 1.40 3.26
CA ALA A 167 2.94 1.99 4.45
C ALA A 167 3.26 0.89 5.47
N PRO A 168 4.52 0.72 5.90
CA PRO A 168 4.88 -0.35 6.81
C PRO A 168 4.25 -0.12 8.19
N ALA A 169 3.55 -1.13 8.73
CA ALA A 169 3.11 -1.11 10.12
C ALA A 169 4.32 -1.00 11.07
N THR A 170 4.12 -0.34 12.21
CA THR A 170 5.18 -0.18 13.21
C THR A 170 5.44 -1.51 13.90
N LEU A 171 6.65 -2.03 13.74
CA LEU A 171 7.18 -3.21 14.41
C LEU A 171 8.67 -2.99 14.67
N ASP A 172 9.05 -2.88 15.95
CA ASP A 172 10.43 -2.61 16.36
C ASP A 172 11.17 -3.88 16.79
N ARG A 173 10.42 -4.92 17.21
CA ARG A 173 11.00 -6.16 17.76
C ARG A 173 10.56 -7.38 16.97
N PRO A 174 11.51 -8.17 16.43
CA PRO A 174 11.17 -9.38 15.74
C PRO A 174 10.61 -10.45 16.70
N VAL A 175 9.67 -11.24 16.20
CA VAL A 175 9.19 -12.47 16.87
C VAL A 175 10.28 -13.54 16.82
N VAL A 176 10.46 -14.30 17.89
CA VAL A 176 11.48 -15.34 17.97
C VAL A 176 10.86 -16.74 18.11
N LEU A 177 11.47 -17.72 17.46
CA LEU A 177 11.03 -19.12 17.50
C LEU A 177 10.90 -19.66 18.92
N SER A 178 11.84 -19.29 19.81
CA SER A 178 11.86 -19.76 21.21
C SER A 178 10.70 -19.27 22.06
N ALA A 179 9.98 -18.23 21.62
CA ALA A 179 8.81 -17.73 22.32
C ALA A 179 7.50 -18.39 21.85
N LEU A 180 7.55 -19.23 20.81
CA LEU A 180 6.38 -19.92 20.28
C LEU A 180 6.23 -21.31 20.90
N PRO A 181 5.00 -21.81 21.08
CA PRO A 181 4.77 -23.16 21.57
C PRO A 181 5.42 -24.21 20.67
N SER A 182 6.30 -25.04 21.25
CA SER A 182 6.84 -26.22 20.60
C SER A 182 5.94 -27.42 20.87
N ARG A 183 5.99 -28.47 20.03
CA ARG A 183 5.29 -29.73 20.34
C ARG A 183 5.79 -30.29 21.68
N LEU A 184 4.85 -30.76 22.50
CA LEU A 184 5.20 -31.55 23.72
C LEU A 184 6.06 -32.74 23.27
N GLY A 185 7.34 -32.79 23.73
CA GLY A 185 8.29 -33.86 23.42
C GLY A 185 9.46 -33.43 22.56
N GLU A 186 9.43 -32.35 21.82
CA GLU A 186 10.61 -31.76 21.19
C GLU A 186 11.23 -30.76 22.16
N HIS A 187 12.20 -31.19 22.94
CA HIS A 187 13.13 -30.24 23.52
C HIS A 187 13.79 -29.52 22.35
N PRO A 188 13.75 -28.17 22.29
CA PRO A 188 14.62 -27.47 21.38
C PRO A 188 16.02 -27.88 21.77
N ALA A 189 16.62 -28.78 20.99
CA ALA A 189 18.03 -29.02 21.08
C ALA A 189 18.63 -27.62 20.90
N ARG A 190 19.07 -26.99 22.00
CA ARG A 190 19.97 -25.88 21.98
C ARG A 190 21.17 -26.36 21.22
N ALA A 191 21.12 -26.24 19.89
CA ALA A 191 22.27 -26.52 19.06
C ALA A 191 23.34 -25.55 19.55
N ALA A 192 24.22 -26.09 20.40
CA ALA A 192 25.44 -25.43 20.78
C ALA A 192 26.21 -25.20 19.47
N GLY A 193 26.06 -23.97 18.93
CA GLY A 193 26.64 -23.62 17.65
C GLY A 193 28.01 -23.00 17.83
N GLU A 194 28.72 -22.85 16.74
CA GLU A 194 30.01 -22.14 16.67
C GLU A 194 29.79 -20.61 16.56
N GLY A 195 28.81 -20.03 17.27
CA GLY A 195 28.57 -18.59 17.30
C GLY A 195 29.59 -17.83 18.14
N ILE A 196 29.54 -16.51 18.02
CA ILE A 196 30.43 -15.57 18.73
C ILE A 196 29.74 -15.04 20.01
N GLU A 197 28.41 -15.11 20.10
CA GLU A 197 27.67 -14.57 21.24
C GLU A 197 27.67 -15.56 22.41
N PHE A 198 28.16 -15.14 23.58
CA PHE A 198 28.19 -15.94 24.78
C PHE A 198 26.78 -16.30 25.26
N ALA A 199 26.45 -17.59 25.28
CA ALA A 199 25.15 -18.11 25.69
C ALA A 199 25.09 -18.58 27.14
N GLY A 200 26.25 -19.01 27.72
CA GLY A 200 26.31 -19.48 29.08
C GLY A 200 27.54 -20.37 29.36
N VAL A 201 27.54 -20.96 30.55
CA VAL A 201 28.58 -21.91 30.97
C VAL A 201 27.91 -23.24 31.32
N ARG A 202 28.43 -24.35 30.78
CA ARG A 202 28.00 -25.71 31.14
C ARG A 202 29.16 -26.58 31.54
N ALA A 203 28.89 -27.72 32.17
CA ALA A 203 29.91 -28.71 32.47
C ALA A 203 30.53 -29.26 31.17
N PHE A 204 31.84 -29.52 31.21
CA PHE A 204 32.57 -30.14 30.13
C PHE A 204 32.13 -31.60 29.95
N VAL A 205 31.98 -32.05 28.72
CA VAL A 205 31.68 -33.41 28.34
C VAL A 205 32.84 -33.94 27.46
N PRO A 206 33.28 -35.18 27.62
CA PRO A 206 34.30 -35.79 26.74
C PRO A 206 33.93 -35.63 25.27
N GLY A 207 34.84 -35.05 24.45
CA GLY A 207 34.58 -34.66 23.07
C GLY A 207 34.44 -33.19 22.82
N ASP A 208 34.28 -32.37 23.85
CA ASP A 208 34.23 -30.92 23.74
C ASP A 208 35.62 -30.31 23.42
N ARG A 209 35.64 -29.18 22.70
CA ARG A 209 36.88 -28.49 22.35
C ARG A 209 37.45 -27.76 23.55
N GLN A 210 38.66 -28.15 24.00
CA GLN A 210 39.35 -27.57 25.15
C GLN A 210 39.57 -26.05 25.08
N ARG A 211 39.67 -25.50 23.87
CA ARG A 211 39.80 -24.05 23.64
C ARG A 211 38.63 -23.20 24.19
N ARG A 212 37.52 -23.83 24.53
CA ARG A 212 36.30 -23.16 25.06
C ARG A 212 36.18 -23.31 26.58
N VAL A 213 37.12 -23.84 27.26
CA VAL A 213 37.11 -23.99 28.72
C VAL A 213 37.12 -22.61 29.38
N ASN A 214 36.15 -22.37 30.27
CA ASN A 214 36.08 -21.20 31.11
C ASN A 214 36.92 -21.44 32.38
N TRP A 215 38.15 -21.04 32.37
CA TRP A 215 39.10 -21.27 33.50
C TRP A 215 38.60 -20.61 34.79
N PRO A 216 38.10 -19.35 34.81
CA PRO A 216 37.54 -18.77 36.03
C PRO A 216 36.34 -19.50 36.61
N ALA A 217 35.41 -20.00 35.76
CA ALA A 217 34.30 -20.81 36.23
C ALA A 217 34.71 -22.19 36.69
N THR A 218 35.68 -22.79 36.03
CA THR A 218 36.29 -24.08 36.37
C THR A 218 36.94 -24.05 37.75
N THR A 219 37.73 -23.03 38.04
CA THR A 219 38.38 -22.82 39.33
C THR A 219 37.39 -22.64 40.48
N ARG A 220 36.30 -21.90 40.24
CA ARG A 220 35.26 -21.66 41.25
C ARG A 220 34.41 -22.90 41.53
N ARG A 221 34.18 -23.79 40.53
CA ARG A 221 33.29 -24.94 40.65
C ARG A 221 34.03 -26.26 40.90
N GLY A 222 35.35 -26.28 40.80
CA GLY A 222 36.16 -27.47 40.95
C GLY A 222 35.95 -28.51 39.84
N SER A 223 35.21 -28.19 38.79
CA SER A 223 34.95 -29.07 37.65
C SER A 223 35.07 -28.29 36.35
N LEU A 224 35.56 -28.93 35.28
CA LEU A 224 35.75 -28.29 33.98
C LEU A 224 34.44 -27.70 33.47
N GLN A 225 34.45 -26.39 33.20
CA GLN A 225 33.33 -25.64 32.68
C GLN A 225 33.64 -25.11 31.29
N LEU A 226 32.67 -25.20 30.39
CA LEU A 226 32.80 -24.78 29.00
C LEU A 226 31.92 -23.55 28.71
N ASN A 227 32.47 -22.55 28.03
CA ASN A 227 31.66 -21.47 27.46
C ASN A 227 30.85 -22.04 26.30
N THR A 228 29.53 -21.89 26.39
CA THR A 228 28.59 -22.14 25.28
C THR A 228 28.32 -20.85 24.55
N PHE A 229 28.38 -20.93 23.22
CA PHE A 229 28.08 -19.80 22.36
C PHE A 229 26.81 -20.09 21.59
N SER A 230 25.99 -19.07 21.41
CA SER A 230 24.78 -19.09 20.60
C SER A 230 25.20 -19.06 19.12
N ALA A 231 24.71 -19.96 18.31
CA ALA A 231 24.92 -19.82 16.87
C ALA A 231 24.07 -18.63 16.40
N GLU A 232 24.72 -17.55 15.98
CA GLU A 232 24.07 -16.49 15.16
C GLU A 232 23.69 -17.08 13.80
N ARG A 233 22.65 -17.89 13.76
CA ARG A 233 22.02 -18.24 12.48
C ARG A 233 20.96 -17.23 12.19
N ALA A 234 21.15 -16.47 11.11
CA ALA A 234 20.08 -15.67 10.56
C ALA A 234 18.83 -16.54 10.43
N GLN A 235 17.76 -16.16 11.12
CA GLN A 235 16.52 -16.93 11.12
C GLN A 235 15.89 -16.84 9.72
N ASN A 236 15.42 -17.97 9.18
CA ASN A 236 14.57 -17.95 8.00
C ASN A 236 13.15 -17.64 8.45
N VAL A 237 12.60 -16.57 7.91
CA VAL A 237 11.22 -16.15 8.15
C VAL A 237 10.46 -16.14 6.83
N VAL A 238 9.26 -16.68 6.83
CA VAL A 238 8.38 -16.68 5.66
C VAL A 238 7.08 -16.03 6.04
N LEU A 239 6.75 -14.93 5.35
CA LEU A 239 5.44 -14.30 5.44
C LEU A 239 4.48 -15.00 4.48
N ILE A 240 3.28 -15.33 4.94
CA ILE A 240 2.19 -15.77 4.09
C ILE A 240 1.10 -14.70 4.17
N VAL A 241 0.84 -14.02 3.07
CA VAL A 241 -0.23 -13.03 2.93
C VAL A 241 -1.40 -13.68 2.22
N ASP A 242 -2.53 -13.72 2.88
CA ASP A 242 -3.79 -14.22 2.30
C ASP A 242 -4.43 -13.15 1.43
N ALA A 243 -4.34 -13.34 0.11
CA ALA A 243 -4.97 -12.50 -0.90
C ALA A 243 -6.21 -13.18 -1.54
N SER A 244 -6.62 -14.34 -1.01
CA SER A 244 -7.78 -15.10 -1.53
C SER A 244 -9.11 -14.43 -1.18
N THR A 245 -9.14 -13.66 -0.10
CA THR A 245 -10.33 -12.97 0.39
C THR A 245 -9.95 -11.59 0.87
N ASP A 246 -10.67 -10.57 0.40
CA ASP A 246 -10.51 -9.19 0.84
C ASP A 246 -11.85 -8.68 1.39
N VAL A 247 -11.87 -8.33 2.67
CA VAL A 247 -13.07 -7.91 3.41
C VAL A 247 -12.82 -6.58 4.10
N GLY A 248 -13.80 -5.71 4.04
CA GLY A 248 -13.75 -4.38 4.64
C GLY A 248 -13.72 -3.27 3.59
N GLU A 249 -13.63 -2.04 4.06
CA GLU A 249 -13.58 -0.87 3.18
C GLU A 249 -12.19 -0.75 2.53
N PRO A 250 -12.13 -0.42 1.24
CA PRO A 250 -10.86 -0.20 0.55
C PRO A 250 -10.02 0.88 1.26
N GLY A 251 -8.75 0.57 1.52
CA GLY A 251 -7.85 1.39 2.33
C GLY A 251 -7.73 0.95 3.80
N ALA A 252 -8.71 0.17 4.29
CA ALA A 252 -8.72 -0.47 5.61
C ALA A 252 -9.22 -1.91 5.56
N SER A 253 -9.15 -2.55 4.40
CA SER A 253 -9.57 -3.93 4.20
C SER A 253 -8.59 -4.92 4.83
N SER A 254 -9.01 -6.17 4.98
CA SER A 254 -8.15 -7.23 5.51
C SER A 254 -6.86 -7.41 4.72
N LEU A 255 -6.92 -7.28 3.39
CA LEU A 255 -5.73 -7.33 2.55
C LEU A 255 -4.84 -6.08 2.72
N ASP A 256 -5.44 -4.88 2.84
CA ASP A 256 -4.67 -3.66 3.10
C ASP A 256 -3.90 -3.77 4.43
N LEU A 257 -4.54 -4.30 5.47
CA LEU A 257 -3.90 -4.55 6.76
C LEU A 257 -2.80 -5.62 6.65
N ALA A 258 -3.09 -6.76 6.01
CA ALA A 258 -2.11 -7.83 5.82
C ALA A 258 -0.84 -7.34 5.12
N VAL A 259 -1.00 -6.55 4.06
CA VAL A 259 0.12 -6.02 3.27
C VAL A 259 0.93 -4.99 4.05
N ARG A 260 0.28 -4.10 4.82
CA ARG A 260 0.97 -3.14 5.70
C ARG A 260 1.74 -3.85 6.83
N ALA A 261 1.12 -4.87 7.43
CA ALA A 261 1.79 -5.70 8.44
C ALA A 261 2.99 -6.44 7.83
N ALA A 262 2.84 -7.06 6.64
CA ALA A 262 3.92 -7.73 5.93
C ALA A 262 5.09 -6.79 5.65
N ALA A 263 4.82 -5.56 5.20
CA ALA A 263 5.84 -4.54 4.97
C ALA A 263 6.57 -4.13 6.26
N GLY A 264 5.83 -3.97 7.37
CA GLY A 264 6.39 -3.66 8.69
C GLY A 264 7.30 -4.79 9.21
N ILE A 265 6.80 -6.02 9.16
CA ILE A 265 7.56 -7.21 9.55
C ILE A 265 8.81 -7.36 8.67
N ALA A 266 8.67 -7.23 7.35
CA ALA A 266 9.81 -7.32 6.43
C ALA A 266 10.90 -6.30 6.76
N ARG A 267 10.51 -5.05 7.03
CA ARG A 267 11.44 -3.99 7.44
C ARG A 267 12.17 -4.34 8.74
N CYS A 268 11.44 -4.82 9.75
CA CYS A 268 11.99 -5.19 11.06
C CYS A 268 13.05 -6.30 10.92
N TYR A 269 12.70 -7.41 10.25
CA TYR A 269 13.61 -8.54 10.11
C TYR A 269 14.81 -8.23 9.22
N LEU A 270 14.64 -7.48 8.14
CA LEU A 270 15.75 -7.06 7.28
C LEU A 270 16.72 -6.11 8.02
N THR A 271 16.21 -5.29 8.93
CA THR A 271 17.04 -4.45 9.81
C THR A 271 17.82 -5.31 10.80
N ALA A 272 17.20 -6.38 11.31
CA ALA A 272 17.86 -7.37 12.18
C ALA A 272 18.79 -8.33 11.42
N ARG A 273 18.97 -8.17 10.10
CA ARG A 273 19.76 -9.01 9.20
C ARG A 273 19.28 -10.47 9.10
N ASP A 274 18.04 -10.74 9.46
CA ASP A 274 17.40 -12.02 9.26
C ASP A 274 17.02 -12.24 7.78
N ARG A 275 16.80 -13.50 7.41
CA ARG A 275 16.38 -13.88 6.07
C ARG A 275 14.86 -13.93 6.01
N ILE A 276 14.25 -13.07 5.22
CA ILE A 276 12.81 -13.02 5.08
C ILE A 276 12.37 -13.29 3.64
N GLY A 277 11.31 -14.09 3.50
CA GLY A 277 10.61 -14.39 2.26
C GLY A 277 9.14 -14.04 2.33
N LEU A 278 8.47 -14.06 1.20
CA LEU A 278 7.05 -13.75 1.07
C LEU A 278 6.37 -14.79 0.18
N VAL A 279 5.20 -15.23 0.60
CA VAL A 279 4.27 -16.04 -0.18
C VAL A 279 2.94 -15.29 -0.24
N ILE A 280 2.42 -15.04 -1.42
CA ILE A 280 1.06 -14.55 -1.62
C ILE A 280 0.17 -15.77 -1.87
N TYR A 281 -0.80 -15.97 -0.99
CA TYR A 281 -1.80 -17.03 -1.09
C TYR A 281 -3.09 -16.47 -1.67
N GLY A 282 -3.47 -16.96 -2.81
CA GLY A 282 -4.66 -16.53 -3.56
C GLY A 282 -4.42 -16.78 -5.05
N GLY A 283 -5.31 -17.48 -5.73
CA GLY A 283 -5.10 -17.88 -7.12
C GLY A 283 -3.88 -18.80 -7.29
N HIS A 284 -2.94 -18.41 -8.14
CA HIS A 284 -1.64 -19.09 -8.26
C HIS A 284 -0.69 -18.57 -7.19
N PRO A 285 -0.13 -19.43 -6.33
CA PRO A 285 0.82 -18.98 -5.31
C PRO A 285 2.06 -18.33 -5.96
N ALA A 286 2.33 -17.11 -5.54
CA ALA A 286 3.52 -16.38 -5.94
C ALA A 286 4.42 -16.19 -4.73
N TRP A 287 5.75 -16.31 -4.91
CA TRP A 287 6.66 -16.24 -3.77
C TRP A 287 7.99 -15.57 -4.11
N VAL A 288 8.61 -15.07 -3.06
CA VAL A 288 10.01 -14.65 -3.02
C VAL A 288 10.69 -15.45 -1.92
N SER A 289 11.73 -16.22 -2.26
CA SER A 289 12.49 -17.03 -1.30
C SER A 289 13.20 -16.18 -0.25
N PRO A 290 13.39 -16.68 1.00
CA PRO A 290 14.04 -15.95 2.06
C PRO A 290 15.47 -15.51 1.70
N ALA A 291 15.71 -14.21 1.79
CA ALA A 291 17.00 -13.57 1.59
C ALA A 291 17.14 -12.33 2.48
N THR A 292 18.33 -11.72 2.50
CA THR A 292 18.66 -10.52 3.28
C THR A 292 18.88 -9.31 2.38
N GLY A 293 18.96 -8.12 2.99
CA GLY A 293 19.38 -6.89 2.35
C GLY A 293 18.24 -6.10 1.70
N ARG A 294 18.55 -4.84 1.33
CA ARG A 294 17.54 -3.87 0.82
C ARG A 294 16.83 -4.33 -0.45
N ARG A 295 17.52 -5.04 -1.35
CA ARG A 295 16.92 -5.55 -2.58
C ARG A 295 15.80 -6.55 -2.30
N GLN A 296 15.87 -7.28 -1.20
CA GLN A 296 14.84 -8.24 -0.81
C GLN A 296 13.52 -7.55 -0.49
N PHE A 297 13.57 -6.41 0.21
CA PHE A 297 12.37 -5.62 0.48
C PHE A 297 11.66 -5.19 -0.81
N HIS A 298 12.40 -4.67 -1.78
CA HIS A 298 11.83 -4.27 -3.06
C HIS A 298 11.24 -5.45 -3.84
N ARG A 299 11.92 -6.62 -3.85
CA ARG A 299 11.38 -7.82 -4.50
C ARG A 299 10.05 -8.27 -3.88
N MET A 300 9.95 -8.23 -2.54
CA MET A 300 8.72 -8.56 -1.83
C MET A 300 7.62 -7.53 -2.12
N ALA A 301 7.94 -6.25 -2.10
CA ALA A 301 7.01 -5.17 -2.41
C ALA A 301 6.52 -5.23 -3.86
N ASP A 302 7.42 -5.49 -4.83
CA ASP A 302 7.04 -5.66 -6.24
C ASP A 302 6.14 -6.87 -6.45
N LEU A 303 6.40 -7.99 -5.74
CA LEU A 303 5.52 -9.17 -5.77
C LEU A 303 4.13 -8.81 -5.25
N THR A 304 4.05 -8.08 -4.14
CA THR A 304 2.78 -7.62 -3.58
C THR A 304 2.02 -6.73 -4.57
N LEU A 305 2.71 -5.79 -5.24
CA LEU A 305 2.10 -4.93 -6.27
C LEU A 305 1.65 -5.69 -7.52
N ALA A 306 2.30 -6.80 -7.84
CA ALA A 306 1.97 -7.64 -9.00
C ALA A 306 0.80 -8.61 -8.72
N SER A 307 0.47 -8.83 -7.44
CA SER A 307 -0.51 -9.82 -6.99
C SER A 307 -1.75 -9.12 -6.41
N PRO A 308 -2.66 -8.61 -7.24
CA PRO A 308 -3.92 -8.06 -6.75
C PRO A 308 -4.75 -9.17 -6.07
N ALA A 309 -5.72 -8.77 -5.24
CA ALA A 309 -6.65 -9.72 -4.62
C ALA A 309 -7.23 -10.69 -5.66
N ALA A 310 -6.81 -11.93 -5.60
CA ALA A 310 -7.25 -12.97 -6.53
C ALA A 310 -8.42 -13.71 -5.90
N HIS A 311 -9.64 -13.30 -6.23
CA HIS A 311 -10.84 -14.04 -5.89
C HIS A 311 -10.87 -15.34 -6.70
N GLY A 312 -10.60 -16.48 -6.07
CA GLY A 312 -10.63 -17.76 -6.77
C GLY A 312 -10.11 -18.93 -5.95
N ARG A 313 -10.12 -20.13 -6.53
CA ARG A 313 -9.52 -21.33 -5.94
C ARG A 313 -8.04 -21.10 -5.70
N ALA A 314 -7.67 -20.96 -4.45
CA ALA A 314 -6.28 -20.83 -4.05
C ALA A 314 -5.54 -22.15 -4.27
N GLY A 315 -4.35 -22.09 -4.85
CA GLY A 315 -3.46 -23.25 -4.96
C GLY A 315 -3.03 -23.74 -3.56
N ALA A 316 -2.77 -25.04 -3.45
CA ALA A 316 -2.43 -25.64 -2.16
C ALA A 316 -1.06 -25.12 -1.66
N LEU A 317 -0.99 -24.57 -0.44
CA LEU A 317 0.27 -24.22 0.24
C LEU A 317 1.19 -25.40 0.39
N THR A 318 0.63 -26.61 0.45
CA THR A 318 1.36 -27.88 0.57
C THR A 318 2.23 -28.20 -0.63
N ARG A 319 2.00 -27.55 -1.78
CA ARG A 319 2.78 -27.71 -3.01
C ARG A 319 3.90 -26.66 -3.16
N LEU A 320 4.10 -25.82 -2.17
CA LEU A 320 5.18 -24.84 -2.23
C LEU A 320 6.55 -25.55 -2.23
N PRO A 321 7.49 -25.11 -3.08
CA PRO A 321 8.83 -25.68 -3.08
C PRO A 321 9.59 -25.32 -1.79
N ARG A 322 10.55 -26.15 -1.41
CA ARG A 322 11.42 -25.89 -0.23
C ARG A 322 12.14 -24.54 -0.31
N ALA A 323 12.35 -24.00 -1.49
CA ALA A 323 12.93 -22.68 -1.68
C ALA A 323 12.00 -21.56 -1.18
N ALA A 324 10.68 -21.73 -1.27
CA ALA A 324 9.70 -20.78 -0.73
C ALA A 324 9.46 -20.97 0.76
N LEU A 325 9.48 -22.22 1.24
CA LEU A 325 9.26 -22.58 2.64
C LEU A 325 10.38 -23.54 3.13
N PRO A 326 11.54 -23.02 3.55
CA PRO A 326 12.64 -23.83 4.07
C PRO A 326 12.25 -24.54 5.36
N ALA A 327 12.84 -25.73 5.60
CA ALA A 327 12.66 -26.46 6.85
C ALA A 327 13.16 -25.61 8.04
N GLY A 328 12.42 -25.62 9.14
CA GLY A 328 12.74 -24.84 10.34
C GLY A 328 12.55 -23.32 10.21
N ALA A 329 11.92 -22.84 9.14
CA ALA A 329 11.54 -21.43 9.03
C ALA A 329 10.43 -21.06 10.01
N LEU A 330 10.47 -19.85 10.53
CA LEU A 330 9.34 -19.22 11.19
C LEU A 330 8.35 -18.76 10.15
N VAL A 331 7.10 -19.23 10.25
CA VAL A 331 6.02 -18.83 9.34
C VAL A 331 5.11 -17.83 10.04
N LEU A 332 5.00 -16.63 9.49
CA LEU A 332 4.07 -15.61 9.96
C LEU A 332 2.94 -15.46 8.93
N VAL A 333 1.74 -15.81 9.34
CA VAL A 333 0.55 -15.83 8.46
C VAL A 333 -0.30 -14.61 8.73
N LEU A 334 -0.62 -13.88 7.67
CA LEU A 334 -1.46 -12.67 7.70
C LEU A 334 -2.74 -12.99 6.94
N SER A 335 -3.83 -13.25 7.67
CA SER A 335 -5.09 -13.74 7.07
C SER A 335 -6.29 -13.32 7.91
N PRO A 336 -7.44 -13.02 7.29
CA PRO A 336 -8.71 -12.89 7.99
C PRO A 336 -9.31 -14.24 8.42
N LEU A 337 -8.66 -15.38 8.12
CA LEU A 337 -9.10 -16.74 8.46
C LEU A 337 -10.51 -17.09 7.96
N LEU A 338 -10.88 -16.61 6.78
CA LEU A 338 -12.20 -16.82 6.19
C LEU A 338 -12.24 -18.00 5.20
N GLN A 339 -11.09 -18.44 4.70
CA GLN A 339 -11.00 -19.51 3.72
C GLN A 339 -10.72 -20.88 4.39
N PRO A 340 -11.66 -21.85 4.34
CA PRO A 340 -11.45 -23.16 4.93
C PRO A 340 -10.19 -23.87 4.38
N ALA A 341 -9.95 -23.76 3.06
CA ALA A 341 -8.78 -24.36 2.43
C ALA A 341 -7.45 -23.85 2.96
N LEU A 342 -7.38 -22.56 3.35
CA LEU A 342 -6.18 -22.02 4.01
C LEU A 342 -6.03 -22.60 5.41
N ILE A 343 -7.13 -22.68 6.18
CA ILE A 343 -7.13 -23.21 7.55
C ILE A 343 -6.65 -24.66 7.56
N GLU A 344 -7.14 -25.50 6.62
CA GLU A 344 -6.68 -26.86 6.44
C GLU A 344 -5.19 -26.93 6.09
N ALA A 345 -4.74 -26.10 5.14
CA ALA A 345 -3.34 -26.06 4.75
C ALA A 345 -2.41 -25.62 5.92
N LEU A 346 -2.87 -24.71 6.80
CA LEU A 346 -2.11 -24.33 7.99
C LEU A 346 -2.03 -25.47 9.01
N ARG A 347 -3.08 -26.28 9.17
CA ARG A 347 -3.06 -27.48 10.01
C ARG A 347 -2.04 -28.49 9.47
N ASP A 348 -2.07 -28.77 8.17
CA ASP A 348 -1.11 -29.66 7.52
C ASP A 348 0.35 -29.19 7.69
N LEU A 349 0.61 -27.89 7.54
CA LEU A 349 1.94 -27.32 7.77
C LEU A 349 2.38 -27.46 9.23
N ARG A 350 1.46 -27.32 10.16
CA ARG A 350 1.75 -27.53 11.60
C ARG A 350 2.09 -28.98 11.90
N GLU A 351 1.32 -29.93 11.32
CA GLU A 351 1.58 -31.36 11.45
C GLU A 351 2.95 -31.78 10.89
N ARG A 352 3.40 -31.10 9.83
CA ARG A 352 4.76 -31.25 9.26
C ARG A 352 5.87 -30.61 10.11
N GLY A 353 5.56 -30.06 11.28
CA GLY A 353 6.54 -29.47 12.19
C GLY A 353 6.87 -28.00 11.90
N CYS A 354 6.14 -27.29 11.04
CA CYS A 354 6.37 -25.86 10.84
C CYS A 354 6.00 -25.08 12.09
N THR A 355 6.89 -24.22 12.55
CA THR A 355 6.61 -23.26 13.62
C THR A 355 5.97 -22.03 13.02
N MET A 356 4.78 -21.68 13.49
CA MET A 356 4.02 -20.58 12.90
C MET A 356 3.29 -19.75 13.94
N LEU A 357 2.99 -18.50 13.55
CA LEU A 357 2.13 -17.57 14.28
C LEU A 357 1.19 -16.92 13.26
N ILE A 358 -0.08 -16.82 13.61
CA ILE A 358 -1.09 -16.20 12.77
C ILE A 358 -1.41 -14.81 13.31
N ILE A 359 -1.37 -13.83 12.42
CA ILE A 359 -1.85 -12.48 12.65
C ILE A 359 -3.19 -12.37 11.93
N ASP A 360 -4.25 -12.40 12.71
CA ASP A 360 -5.61 -12.24 12.22
C ASP A 360 -5.88 -10.77 11.96
N VAL A 361 -6.06 -10.45 10.68
CA VAL A 361 -6.29 -9.09 10.18
C VAL A 361 -7.77 -8.82 9.88
N LEU A 362 -8.66 -9.66 10.41
CA LEU A 362 -10.09 -9.47 10.22
C LEU A 362 -10.58 -8.27 11.04
N ASN A 363 -10.79 -7.15 10.36
CA ASN A 363 -11.36 -5.97 10.98
C ASN A 363 -12.88 -6.10 11.07
N THR A 364 -13.37 -6.69 12.18
CA THR A 364 -14.81 -6.83 12.48
C THR A 364 -15.30 -5.79 13.47
N GLY A 365 -14.44 -4.85 13.84
CA GLY A 365 -14.82 -3.79 14.76
C GLY A 365 -16.02 -3.03 14.22
N PRO A 366 -17.01 -2.69 15.07
CA PRO A 366 -18.00 -1.72 14.68
C PRO A 366 -17.25 -0.44 14.35
N GLN A 367 -17.28 -0.03 13.12
CA GLN A 367 -16.86 1.30 12.73
C GLN A 367 -17.72 2.25 13.56
N ARG A 368 -17.16 2.77 14.65
CA ARG A 368 -17.80 3.77 15.50
C ARG A 368 -17.87 5.06 14.69
N ASP A 369 -18.86 5.16 13.84
CA ASP A 369 -19.36 6.46 13.49
C ASP A 369 -19.96 7.08 14.77
N ALA A 370 -19.64 8.33 15.02
CA ALA A 370 -20.16 9.11 16.16
C ALA A 370 -21.69 9.27 16.07
N GLY A 371 -22.45 8.21 16.06
CA GLY A 371 -23.90 8.31 15.97
C GLY A 371 -24.68 7.06 15.60
N GLY A 372 -24.20 5.84 15.78
CA GLY A 372 -25.14 4.73 15.65
C GLY A 372 -24.58 3.46 15.01
N ARG A 373 -25.04 2.36 15.53
CA ARG A 373 -24.79 0.99 15.12
C ARG A 373 -25.01 0.83 13.61
N ARG A 374 -23.94 0.76 12.82
CA ARG A 374 -24.04 0.28 11.45
C ARG A 374 -23.81 -1.23 11.41
N PRO A 375 -24.70 -2.00 10.76
CA PRO A 375 -24.52 -3.43 10.59
C PRO A 375 -23.30 -3.71 9.69
N LEU A 376 -22.62 -4.83 9.97
CA LEU A 376 -21.50 -5.34 9.19
C LEU A 376 -21.95 -5.49 7.72
N LEU A 377 -21.36 -4.70 6.83
CA LEU A 377 -21.62 -4.79 5.40
C LEU A 377 -20.60 -5.74 4.78
N LEU A 378 -21.00 -6.99 4.54
CA LEU A 378 -20.25 -7.91 3.68
C LEU A 378 -20.41 -7.46 2.22
N ARG A 379 -19.47 -6.70 1.71
CA ARG A 379 -19.44 -6.28 0.31
C ARG A 379 -18.64 -7.30 -0.50
N GLY A 380 -19.33 -8.18 -1.23
CA GLY A 380 -18.75 -8.89 -2.35
C GLY A 380 -18.77 -8.00 -3.60
N PRO A 381 -17.87 -8.22 -4.59
CA PRO A 381 -17.91 -7.46 -5.83
C PRO A 381 -19.26 -7.69 -6.53
N GLY A 382 -20.07 -6.62 -6.63
CA GLY A 382 -21.37 -6.62 -7.33
C GLY A 382 -22.60 -6.83 -6.45
N SER A 383 -22.52 -6.97 -5.11
CA SER A 383 -23.69 -7.16 -4.27
C SER A 383 -24.22 -5.87 -3.65
N ARG A 384 -25.55 -5.72 -3.63
CA ARG A 384 -26.25 -4.71 -2.82
C ARG A 384 -25.93 -4.98 -1.36
N ALA A 385 -25.62 -3.92 -0.60
CA ALA A 385 -25.37 -4.01 0.83
C ALA A 385 -26.55 -4.70 1.54
N ALA A 386 -26.34 -5.95 1.96
CA ALA A 386 -27.32 -6.68 2.75
C ALA A 386 -27.15 -6.31 4.22
N VAL A 387 -28.23 -5.88 4.87
CA VAL A 387 -28.26 -5.67 6.32
C VAL A 387 -28.25 -7.05 6.98
N VAL A 388 -27.12 -7.44 7.56
CA VAL A 388 -26.97 -8.70 8.29
C VAL A 388 -27.72 -8.59 9.62
N SER A 389 -28.57 -9.57 9.94
CA SER A 389 -29.30 -9.57 11.20
C SER A 389 -28.31 -9.67 12.39
N PRO A 390 -28.60 -9.07 13.55
CA PRO A 390 -27.75 -9.18 14.73
C PRO A 390 -27.48 -10.63 15.16
N LEU A 391 -28.43 -11.54 14.90
CA LEU A 391 -28.28 -12.95 15.17
C LEU A 391 -27.24 -13.61 14.24
N ALA A 392 -27.33 -13.35 12.95
CA ALA A 392 -26.35 -13.86 11.97
C ALA A 392 -24.94 -13.36 12.29
N GLN A 393 -24.81 -12.10 12.72
CA GLN A 393 -23.53 -11.54 13.15
C GLN A 393 -22.97 -12.24 14.40
N ARG A 394 -23.82 -12.60 15.35
CA ARG A 394 -23.41 -13.37 16.54
C ARG A 394 -22.93 -14.76 16.18
N VAL A 395 -23.70 -15.50 15.37
CA VAL A 395 -23.34 -16.84 14.90
C VAL A 395 -21.99 -16.80 14.20
N TRP A 396 -21.82 -15.88 13.25
CA TRP A 396 -20.56 -15.72 12.52
C TRP A 396 -19.37 -15.39 13.46
N THR A 397 -19.58 -14.53 14.45
CA THR A 397 -18.53 -14.22 15.45
C THR A 397 -18.15 -15.46 16.27
N MET A 398 -19.12 -16.28 16.64
CA MET A 398 -18.86 -17.53 17.36
C MET A 398 -18.09 -18.53 16.49
N GLU A 399 -18.42 -18.66 15.20
CA GLU A 399 -17.69 -19.50 14.26
C GLU A 399 -16.23 -19.04 14.11
N GLN A 400 -16.00 -17.75 13.99
CA GLN A 400 -14.63 -17.20 13.93
C GLN A 400 -13.85 -17.45 15.24
N GLN A 401 -14.51 -17.34 16.39
CA GLN A 401 -13.88 -17.66 17.66
C GLN A 401 -13.55 -19.15 17.77
N ALA A 402 -14.43 -20.03 17.29
CA ALA A 402 -14.19 -21.47 17.27
C ALA A 402 -12.99 -21.85 16.38
N ILE A 403 -12.86 -21.22 15.20
CA ILE A 403 -11.70 -21.39 14.31
C ILE A 403 -10.41 -20.97 15.04
N ARG A 404 -10.39 -19.77 15.63
CA ARG A 404 -9.22 -19.29 16.38
C ARG A 404 -8.87 -20.21 17.56
N PHE A 405 -9.87 -20.71 18.26
CA PHE A 405 -9.69 -21.65 19.36
C PHE A 405 -9.09 -22.96 18.86
N SER A 406 -9.64 -23.57 17.79
CA SER A 406 -9.13 -24.83 17.23
C SER A 406 -7.69 -24.72 16.75
N LEU A 407 -7.26 -23.58 16.20
CA LEU A 407 -5.88 -23.35 15.81
C LEU A 407 -4.94 -23.24 17.03
N ARG A 408 -5.41 -22.59 18.11
CA ARG A 408 -4.64 -22.50 19.36
C ARG A 408 -4.45 -23.86 20.03
N GLU A 409 -5.46 -24.73 20.02
CA GLU A 409 -5.38 -26.11 20.50
C GLU A 409 -4.30 -26.92 19.76
N LEU A 410 -4.06 -26.64 18.47
CA LEU A 410 -2.97 -27.21 17.69
C LEU A 410 -1.60 -26.58 18.00
N GLY A 411 -1.55 -25.68 19.01
CA GLY A 411 -0.32 -24.96 19.35
C GLY A 411 0.08 -23.90 18.32
N ILE A 412 -0.89 -23.35 17.58
CA ILE A 412 -0.65 -22.25 16.64
C ILE A 412 -1.18 -20.96 17.30
N PRO A 413 -0.31 -20.06 17.76
CA PRO A 413 -0.75 -18.79 18.33
C PRO A 413 -1.50 -17.96 17.28
N VAL A 414 -2.63 -17.41 17.68
CA VAL A 414 -3.42 -16.48 16.85
C VAL A 414 -3.53 -15.16 17.58
N VAL A 415 -3.01 -14.10 16.98
CA VAL A 415 -3.05 -12.71 17.47
C VAL A 415 -3.94 -11.89 16.57
N HIS A 416 -4.78 -11.07 17.16
CA HIS A 416 -5.62 -10.15 16.37
C HIS A 416 -4.96 -8.78 16.25
N TRP A 417 -5.03 -8.19 15.04
CA TRP A 417 -4.54 -6.86 14.74
C TRP A 417 -5.51 -6.12 13.81
N ASP A 418 -6.04 -5.01 14.28
CA ASP A 418 -7.03 -4.17 13.59
C ASP A 418 -6.44 -2.97 12.83
N GLY A 419 -5.11 -2.82 12.87
CA GLY A 419 -4.41 -1.70 12.24
C GLY A 419 -4.43 -0.40 13.03
N GLN A 420 -5.16 -0.31 14.13
CA GLN A 420 -5.25 0.91 14.95
C GLN A 420 -4.08 1.05 15.92
N GLN A 421 -3.48 -0.06 16.29
CA GLN A 421 -2.37 -0.12 17.23
C GLN A 421 -1.08 -0.49 16.49
N ALA A 422 0.07 -0.14 17.09
CA ALA A 422 1.34 -0.65 16.62
C ALA A 422 1.34 -2.19 16.68
N LEU A 423 1.90 -2.84 15.66
CA LEU A 423 1.95 -4.30 15.57
C LEU A 423 2.78 -4.94 16.70
N ASP A 424 3.65 -4.15 17.35
CA ASP A 424 4.40 -4.55 18.53
C ASP A 424 3.51 -4.99 19.71
N GLN A 425 2.34 -4.36 19.89
CA GLN A 425 1.49 -4.63 21.03
C GLN A 425 0.95 -6.07 21.04
N PRO A 426 0.25 -6.54 20.01
CA PRO A 426 -0.25 -7.89 19.96
C PRO A 426 0.87 -8.95 19.84
N LEU A 427 2.04 -8.58 19.32
CA LEU A 427 3.19 -9.47 19.18
C LEU A 427 4.14 -9.46 20.38
N ALA A 428 3.96 -8.57 21.36
CA ALA A 428 4.84 -8.43 22.52
C ALA A 428 5.13 -9.74 23.27
N PRO A 429 4.17 -10.67 23.48
CA PRO A 429 4.45 -11.93 24.15
C PRO A 429 5.45 -12.83 23.42
N TYR A 430 5.58 -12.66 22.10
CA TYR A 430 6.42 -13.46 21.20
C TYR A 430 7.68 -12.71 20.74
N ALA A 431 7.82 -11.45 21.13
CA ALA A 431 8.95 -10.61 20.73
C ALA A 431 10.26 -11.00 21.46
N ARG A 432 11.38 -10.72 20.81
CA ARG A 432 12.71 -10.87 21.42
C ARG A 432 12.83 -10.00 22.67
N ARG A 433 13.10 -10.62 23.82
CA ARG A 433 13.40 -9.87 25.05
C ARG A 433 14.77 -9.23 24.91
N VAL A 434 14.83 -7.91 24.95
CA VAL A 434 16.09 -7.19 25.08
C VAL A 434 16.58 -7.41 26.51
N MET A 435 17.63 -8.22 26.70
CA MET A 435 18.34 -8.20 27.97
C MET A 435 19.08 -6.87 28.08
N VAL A 436 18.51 -5.95 28.84
CA VAL A 436 19.23 -4.75 29.26
C VAL A 436 20.30 -5.23 30.22
N VAL A 437 21.52 -5.39 29.73
CA VAL A 437 22.69 -5.53 30.59
C VAL A 437 22.87 -4.18 31.27
N ARG A 438 22.35 -4.04 32.50
CA ARG A 438 22.74 -2.93 33.38
C ARG A 438 24.25 -3.04 33.57
N ARG A 439 25.00 -2.07 33.03
CA ARG A 439 26.38 -1.81 33.35
C ARG A 439 26.51 -1.25 34.77
#